data_356b13fbd489233513933a0865ae1a80
#
_entry.id   356b13fbd489233513933a0865ae1a80
#
_cell.length_a   1.000
_cell.length_b   1.000
_cell.length_c   1.000
_cell.angle_alpha   90.00
_cell.angle_beta   90.00
_cell.angle_gamma   90.00
#
_symmetry.space_group_name_H-M   'P 1'
#
loop_
_entity.id
_entity.type
_entity.pdbx_description
1 polymer ?
#
loop_
_entity_poly.entity_id
_entity_poly.type
_entity_poly.pdbx_seq_one_letter_code
_entity_poly.pdbx_strand_id
1 'polypeptide(L)'
;MKKKLNLLFGIVLIISMIALTGCGGSGETGEKNPYEGKWVAVSAQVMGMSVSIDETFGGAFEFEVKNNGKVSFSVGDTTGNGKWSVEDDQFILSIEGEEMVGIIGKDIISFDNMLEMGVKVIFAKDGTDAMDPSLYLTEEESAVIGKWAAESVEELLGDGPQTSMEGVDNINDALRLDFKSDRNVTVIYKGEEIGTFPWSVA
;
A
#
# COMPACT_ATOMS: atom_id res chain seq x y z
N MET A 1 38.94 -4.50 49.96
CA MET A 1 37.83 -3.68 49.38
C MET A 1 38.26 -2.75 48.25
N LYS A 2 39.52 -2.37 48.08
CA LYS A 2 40.00 -1.45 47.01
C LYS A 2 40.09 -2.07 45.61
N LYS A 3 40.27 -3.38 45.47
CA LYS A 3 40.36 -4.05 44.14
C LYS A 3 39.01 -4.20 43.41
N LYS A 4 37.88 -4.24 44.12
CA LYS A 4 36.52 -4.36 43.52
C LYS A 4 36.02 -3.03 42.97
N LEU A 5 36.48 -1.90 43.52
CA LEU A 5 36.08 -0.57 43.06
C LEU A 5 36.73 -0.20 41.73
N ASN A 6 37.98 -0.65 41.50
CA ASN A 6 38.66 -0.39 40.23
C ASN A 6 38.07 -1.21 39.04
N LEU A 7 37.49 -2.38 39.34
CA LEU A 7 36.84 -3.19 38.31
C LEU A 7 35.50 -2.58 37.86
N LEU A 8 34.75 -2.02 38.82
CA LEU A 8 33.47 -1.33 38.50
C LEU A 8 33.71 -0.06 37.68
N PHE A 9 34.80 0.68 37.98
CA PHE A 9 35.14 1.89 37.22
C PHE A 9 35.62 1.57 35.79
N GLY A 10 36.29 0.43 35.57
CA GLY A 10 36.70 -0.05 34.26
C GLY A 10 35.54 -0.46 33.38
N ILE A 11 34.51 -1.08 33.96
CA ILE A 11 33.29 -1.52 33.22
C ILE A 11 32.44 -0.31 32.79
N VAL A 12 32.29 0.69 33.67
CA VAL A 12 31.55 1.93 33.35
C VAL A 12 32.25 2.72 32.24
N LEU A 13 33.60 2.71 32.20
CA LEU A 13 34.34 3.41 31.15
C LEU A 13 34.23 2.72 29.78
N ILE A 14 34.12 1.39 29.74
CA ILE A 14 33.95 0.63 28.50
C ILE A 14 32.53 0.82 27.94
N ILE A 15 31.49 0.87 28.80
CA ILE A 15 30.10 1.11 28.39
C ILE A 15 29.93 2.53 27.86
N SER A 16 30.62 3.53 28.42
CA SER A 16 30.56 4.91 27.93
C SER A 16 31.28 5.14 26.59
N MET A 17 32.20 4.23 26.18
CA MET A 17 32.83 4.32 24.85
C MET A 17 32.00 3.68 23.73
N ILE A 18 31.08 2.79 24.05
CA ILE A 18 30.17 2.17 23.05
C ILE A 18 29.03 3.12 22.68
N ALA A 19 28.65 4.04 23.55
CA ALA A 19 27.60 5.03 23.31
C ALA A 19 28.01 6.22 22.42
N LEU A 20 29.27 6.30 21.96
CA LEU A 20 29.78 7.40 21.13
C LEU A 20 30.03 7.03 19.66
N THR A 21 29.74 5.80 19.23
CA THR A 21 29.88 5.39 17.83
C THR A 21 28.54 5.41 17.06
N GLY A 22 27.49 5.92 17.66
CA GLY A 22 26.17 6.11 17.05
C GLY A 22 25.91 7.53 16.54
N CYS A 23 26.92 8.28 16.11
CA CYS A 23 26.71 9.57 15.48
C CYS A 23 27.22 9.53 14.04
N GLY A 24 26.26 9.48 13.11
CA GLY A 24 26.28 9.90 11.74
C GLY A 24 27.64 10.12 11.09
N GLY A 25 28.25 9.08 10.63
CA GLY A 25 29.30 9.19 9.64
C GLY A 25 28.69 9.58 8.31
N SER A 26 28.79 10.84 7.92
CA SER A 26 28.85 11.22 6.52
C SER A 26 30.14 10.65 5.94
N GLY A 27 30.14 9.37 5.64
CA GLY A 27 31.15 8.67 4.87
C GLY A 27 30.63 8.50 3.48
N GLU A 28 31.16 9.23 2.54
CA GLU A 28 31.12 8.95 1.11
C GLU A 28 31.71 7.57 0.81
N THR A 29 30.93 6.54 1.04
CA THR A 29 31.02 5.29 0.31
C THR A 29 29.71 5.14 -0.42
N GLY A 30 29.75 5.11 -1.75
CA GLY A 30 28.60 5.19 -2.64
C GLY A 30 27.61 4.02 -2.59
N GLU A 31 27.26 3.53 -1.41
CA GLU A 31 26.11 2.66 -1.23
C GLU A 31 24.86 3.53 -1.22
N LYS A 32 24.10 3.40 -2.29
CA LYS A 32 22.82 4.06 -2.46
C LYS A 32 21.91 3.58 -1.33
N ASN A 33 21.35 4.51 -0.56
CA ASN A 33 20.37 4.18 0.48
C ASN A 33 19.21 3.36 -0.13
N PRO A 34 18.96 2.13 0.32
CA PRO A 34 17.96 1.26 -0.29
C PRO A 34 16.54 1.82 -0.21
N TYR A 35 16.27 2.70 0.74
CA TYR A 35 14.95 3.31 0.94
C TYR A 35 14.74 4.58 0.15
N GLU A 36 15.80 5.19 -0.40
CA GLU A 36 15.69 6.41 -1.20
C GLU A 36 14.81 6.23 -2.41
N GLY A 37 13.95 7.23 -2.66
CA GLY A 37 13.07 7.30 -3.82
C GLY A 37 11.59 7.35 -3.44
N LYS A 38 10.76 7.18 -4.45
CA LYS A 38 9.31 7.28 -4.34
C LYS A 38 8.71 5.92 -3.92
N TRP A 39 7.72 6.00 -3.05
CA TRP A 39 6.93 4.89 -2.54
C TRP A 39 5.46 5.22 -2.76
N VAL A 40 4.71 4.29 -3.33
CA VAL A 40 3.31 4.48 -3.72
C VAL A 40 2.45 3.44 -3.01
N ALA A 41 1.34 3.87 -2.43
CA ALA A 41 0.37 2.95 -1.85
C ALA A 41 -0.22 2.05 -2.94
N VAL A 42 -0.15 0.74 -2.74
CA VAL A 42 -0.62 -0.28 -3.69
C VAL A 42 -1.73 -1.14 -3.10
N SER A 43 -1.91 -1.11 -1.78
CA SER A 43 -2.99 -1.82 -1.10
C SER A 43 -3.39 -1.09 0.17
N ALA A 44 -4.69 -1.01 0.43
CA ALA A 44 -5.26 -0.53 1.68
C ALA A 44 -6.29 -1.53 2.19
N GLN A 45 -6.34 -1.75 3.50
CA GLN A 45 -7.25 -2.69 4.15
C GLN A 45 -7.80 -2.11 5.44
N VAL A 46 -9.09 -2.31 5.68
CA VAL A 46 -9.78 -2.00 6.94
C VAL A 46 -10.39 -3.29 7.46
N MET A 47 -10.02 -3.70 8.68
CA MET A 47 -10.52 -4.96 9.28
C MET A 47 -10.32 -6.20 8.40
N GLY A 48 -9.24 -6.21 7.59
CA GLY A 48 -8.93 -7.31 6.68
C GLY A 48 -9.64 -7.26 5.32
N MET A 49 -10.57 -6.32 5.12
CA MET A 49 -11.21 -6.09 3.83
C MET A 49 -10.44 -5.05 3.03
N SER A 50 -10.21 -5.32 1.76
CA SER A 50 -9.58 -4.37 0.85
C SER A 50 -10.50 -3.17 0.60
N VAL A 51 -9.89 -1.99 0.61
CA VAL A 51 -10.57 -0.72 0.32
C VAL A 51 -9.83 0.04 -0.77
N SER A 52 -10.55 0.87 -1.52
CA SER A 52 -9.95 1.74 -2.52
C SER A 52 -9.06 2.79 -1.85
N ILE A 53 -7.82 2.93 -2.33
CA ILE A 53 -6.89 3.96 -1.86
C ILE A 53 -7.45 5.34 -2.18
N ASP A 54 -7.94 5.54 -3.41
CA ASP A 54 -8.46 6.82 -3.87
C ASP A 54 -9.69 7.26 -3.06
N GLU A 55 -10.61 6.33 -2.75
CA GLU A 55 -11.79 6.65 -1.95
C GLU A 55 -11.45 6.88 -0.48
N THR A 56 -10.49 6.11 0.06
CA THR A 56 -10.11 6.19 1.48
C THR A 56 -9.33 7.47 1.78
N PHE A 57 -8.43 7.87 0.86
CA PHE A 57 -7.51 8.98 1.05
C PHE A 57 -7.80 10.20 0.17
N GLY A 58 -8.85 10.14 -0.66
CA GLY A 58 -9.23 11.23 -1.57
C GLY A 58 -8.30 11.36 -2.76
N GLY A 59 -7.62 10.29 -3.16
CA GLY A 59 -6.68 10.22 -4.26
C GLY A 59 -5.46 9.34 -3.94
N ALA A 60 -4.46 9.40 -4.79
CA ALA A 60 -3.23 8.63 -4.60
C ALA A 60 -2.54 8.99 -3.28
N PHE A 61 -1.96 7.99 -2.63
CA PHE A 61 -1.13 8.18 -1.44
C PHE A 61 0.31 7.75 -1.76
N GLU A 62 1.24 8.67 -1.62
CA GLU A 62 2.63 8.43 -1.92
C GLU A 62 3.57 9.23 -1.02
N PHE A 63 4.80 8.75 -0.86
CA PHE A 63 5.85 9.50 -0.20
C PHE A 63 7.21 9.31 -0.89
N GLU A 64 8.06 10.33 -0.79
CA GLU A 64 9.41 10.31 -1.32
C GLU A 64 10.44 10.41 -0.18
N VAL A 65 11.24 9.37 -0.05
CA VAL A 65 12.32 9.25 0.92
C VAL A 65 13.59 9.90 0.38
N LYS A 66 14.19 10.80 1.15
CA LYS A 66 15.42 11.52 0.82
C LYS A 66 16.57 11.09 1.71
N ASN A 67 17.79 11.11 1.22
CA ASN A 67 19.00 10.69 1.93
C ASN A 67 19.27 11.42 3.25
N ASN A 68 18.70 12.61 3.43
CA ASN A 68 18.94 13.48 4.59
C ASN A 68 17.97 13.25 5.76
N GLY A 69 17.29 12.09 5.82
CA GLY A 69 16.31 11.77 6.86
C GLY A 69 14.97 12.51 6.70
N LYS A 70 14.77 13.18 5.56
CA LYS A 70 13.51 13.86 5.24
C LYS A 70 12.65 13.02 4.32
N VAL A 71 11.35 13.18 4.45
CA VAL A 71 10.34 12.61 3.57
C VAL A 71 9.40 13.73 3.14
N SER A 72 8.97 13.70 1.88
CA SER A 72 7.81 14.45 1.40
C SER A 72 6.68 13.47 1.10
N PHE A 73 5.44 13.80 1.42
CA PHE A 73 4.29 12.95 1.15
C PHE A 73 3.19 13.71 0.43
N SER A 74 2.35 12.95 -0.27
CA SER A 74 1.15 13.41 -0.94
C SER A 74 0.00 12.44 -0.65
N VAL A 75 -1.13 12.97 -0.22
CA VAL A 75 -2.36 12.24 0.07
C VAL A 75 -3.50 12.98 -0.62
N GLY A 76 -4.01 12.46 -1.73
CA GLY A 76 -4.91 13.19 -2.59
C GLY A 76 -4.29 14.54 -3.02
N ASP A 77 -5.00 15.62 -2.75
CA ASP A 77 -4.56 17.00 -3.04
C ASP A 77 -3.67 17.62 -1.94
N THR A 78 -3.47 16.90 -0.83
CA THR A 78 -2.68 17.39 0.31
C THR A 78 -1.23 16.92 0.21
N THR A 79 -0.30 17.86 0.39
CA THR A 79 1.13 17.56 0.43
C THR A 79 1.74 18.02 1.73
N GLY A 80 2.77 17.33 2.19
CA GLY A 80 3.47 17.69 3.41
C GLY A 80 4.89 17.14 3.46
N ASN A 81 5.54 17.40 4.57
CA ASN A 81 6.90 16.94 4.83
C ASN A 81 6.98 16.31 6.21
N GLY A 82 7.88 15.35 6.35
CA GLY A 82 8.15 14.67 7.59
C GLY A 82 9.62 14.26 7.69
N LYS A 83 9.85 13.35 8.59
CA LYS A 83 11.15 12.70 8.79
C LYS A 83 10.98 11.20 8.70
N TRP A 84 12.06 10.51 8.41
CA TRP A 84 12.11 9.07 8.44
C TRP A 84 13.41 8.59 9.08
N SER A 85 13.37 7.41 9.66
CA SER A 85 14.51 6.65 10.14
C SER A 85 14.25 5.15 9.98
N VAL A 86 15.28 4.34 10.17
CA VAL A 86 15.15 2.88 10.31
C VAL A 86 15.77 2.51 11.65
N GLU A 87 15.01 1.81 12.46
CA GLU A 87 15.41 1.33 13.78
C GLU A 87 14.93 -0.13 13.92
N ASP A 88 15.80 -1.03 14.35
CA ASP A 88 15.47 -2.45 14.58
C ASP A 88 14.69 -3.12 13.40
N ASP A 89 15.13 -2.84 12.16
CA ASP A 89 14.50 -3.32 10.92
C ASP A 89 13.06 -2.80 10.69
N GLN A 90 12.66 -1.73 11.38
CA GLN A 90 11.40 -1.04 11.19
C GLN A 90 11.63 0.32 10.53
N PHE A 91 10.71 0.69 9.63
CA PHE A 91 10.69 2.01 9.02
C PHE A 91 9.84 2.95 9.86
N ILE A 92 10.46 3.98 10.42
CA ILE A 92 9.77 5.00 11.22
C ILE A 92 9.48 6.20 10.31
N LEU A 93 8.22 6.54 10.19
CA LEU A 93 7.75 7.72 9.46
C LEU A 93 7.16 8.71 10.48
N SER A 94 7.71 9.90 10.57
CA SER A 94 7.25 10.95 11.48
C SER A 94 6.69 12.14 10.68
N ILE A 95 5.41 12.40 10.82
CA ILE A 95 4.67 13.48 10.17
C ILE A 95 3.97 14.29 11.26
N GLU A 96 4.21 15.60 11.31
CA GLU A 96 3.60 16.53 12.27
C GLU A 96 3.77 16.15 13.76
N GLY A 97 4.76 15.30 14.07
CA GLY A 97 5.04 14.82 15.42
C GLY A 97 4.41 13.47 15.76
N GLU A 98 3.57 12.94 14.90
CA GLU A 98 3.05 11.57 14.98
C GLU A 98 4.03 10.60 14.34
N GLU A 99 4.28 9.47 15.00
CA GLU A 99 5.18 8.42 14.52
C GLU A 99 4.38 7.20 14.07
N MET A 100 4.62 6.79 12.84
CA MET A 100 4.06 5.58 12.26
C MET A 100 5.17 4.58 12.04
N VAL A 101 4.98 3.37 12.57
CA VAL A 101 5.95 2.27 12.47
C VAL A 101 5.55 1.34 11.35
N GLY A 102 6.42 1.22 10.35
CA GLY A 102 6.24 0.35 9.20
C GLY A 102 7.14 -0.88 9.25
N ILE A 103 6.63 -1.99 8.76
CA ILE A 103 7.37 -3.24 8.59
C ILE A 103 8.01 -3.22 7.20
N ILE A 104 9.32 -3.41 7.15
CA ILE A 104 10.10 -3.43 5.92
C ILE A 104 10.05 -4.84 5.30
N GLY A 105 9.69 -4.89 4.02
CA GLY A 105 9.80 -6.08 3.18
C GLY A 105 10.67 -5.85 1.95
N LYS A 106 10.68 -6.81 1.04
CA LYS A 106 11.38 -6.63 -0.23
C LYS A 106 10.60 -5.65 -1.10
N ASP A 107 11.16 -4.47 -1.31
CA ASP A 107 10.57 -3.37 -2.10
C ASP A 107 9.17 -2.93 -1.62
N ILE A 108 8.80 -3.24 -0.37
CA ILE A 108 7.57 -2.80 0.27
C ILE A 108 7.82 -2.26 1.68
N ILE A 109 6.94 -1.35 2.12
CA ILE A 109 6.81 -0.93 3.52
C ILE A 109 5.32 -1.00 3.86
N SER A 110 4.95 -1.71 4.93
CA SER A 110 3.55 -1.81 5.36
C SER A 110 3.34 -1.15 6.72
N PHE A 111 2.31 -0.34 6.82
CA PHE A 111 1.87 0.31 8.06
C PHE A 111 0.49 -0.27 8.45
N ASP A 112 0.36 -0.79 9.66
CA ASP A 112 -0.89 -1.43 10.10
C ASP A 112 -1.96 -0.44 10.56
N ASN A 113 -1.56 0.80 10.91
CA ASN A 113 -2.47 1.85 11.38
C ASN A 113 -2.06 3.21 10.78
N MET A 114 -2.27 3.37 9.48
CA MET A 114 -1.86 4.58 8.79
C MET A 114 -2.69 5.79 9.22
N LEU A 115 -2.00 6.88 9.61
CA LEU A 115 -2.60 8.13 10.08
C LEU A 115 -3.63 7.93 11.19
N GLU A 116 -3.44 6.92 12.06
CA GLU A 116 -4.35 6.56 13.16
C GLU A 116 -5.80 6.23 12.72
N MET A 117 -6.00 5.93 11.43
CA MET A 117 -7.31 5.64 10.85
C MET A 117 -7.73 4.17 10.97
N GLY A 118 -6.90 3.29 11.55
CA GLY A 118 -7.14 1.85 11.58
C GLY A 118 -7.03 1.19 10.20
N VAL A 119 -6.37 1.86 9.26
CA VAL A 119 -6.17 1.39 7.89
C VAL A 119 -4.77 0.81 7.78
N LYS A 120 -4.67 -0.45 7.37
CA LYS A 120 -3.41 -1.03 6.94
C LYS A 120 -3.11 -0.58 5.51
N VAL A 121 -1.91 -0.02 5.27
CA VAL A 121 -1.48 0.41 3.94
C VAL A 121 -0.15 -0.24 3.60
N ILE A 122 -0.05 -0.78 2.39
CA ILE A 122 1.20 -1.28 1.82
C ILE A 122 1.66 -0.30 0.76
N PHE A 123 2.89 0.17 0.92
CA PHE A 123 3.59 0.99 -0.07
C PHE A 123 4.60 0.13 -0.79
N ALA A 124 4.62 0.22 -2.10
CA ALA A 124 5.64 -0.38 -2.96
C ALA A 124 6.61 0.70 -3.45
N LYS A 125 7.86 0.31 -3.62
CA LYS A 125 8.87 1.19 -4.19
C LYS A 125 8.61 1.37 -5.68
N ASP A 126 8.51 2.62 -6.11
CA ASP A 126 8.25 2.97 -7.51
C ASP A 126 9.28 2.36 -8.47
N GLY A 127 8.79 1.82 -9.58
CA GLY A 127 9.62 1.18 -10.61
C GLY A 127 10.11 -0.23 -10.25
N THR A 128 9.57 -0.87 -9.20
CA THR A 128 9.86 -2.28 -8.86
C THR A 128 8.67 -3.19 -9.19
N ASP A 129 8.91 -4.50 -9.21
CA ASP A 129 7.86 -5.52 -9.42
C ASP A 129 6.79 -5.46 -8.31
N ALA A 130 7.12 -4.91 -7.13
CA ALA A 130 6.18 -4.73 -6.03
C ALA A 130 5.03 -3.75 -6.34
N MET A 131 5.13 -2.97 -7.42
CA MET A 131 4.05 -2.11 -7.91
C MET A 131 2.89 -2.88 -8.56
N ASP A 132 3.05 -4.18 -8.83
CA ASP A 132 1.98 -5.00 -9.40
C ASP A 132 0.85 -5.21 -8.37
N PRO A 133 -0.35 -4.65 -8.58
CA PRO A 133 -1.45 -4.76 -7.63
C PRO A 133 -1.96 -6.19 -7.46
N SER A 134 -1.69 -7.09 -8.41
CA SER A 134 -2.09 -8.50 -8.30
C SER A 134 -1.44 -9.23 -7.13
N LEU A 135 -0.29 -8.75 -6.64
CA LEU A 135 0.42 -9.32 -5.50
C LEU A 135 -0.31 -9.09 -4.15
N TYR A 136 -1.29 -8.22 -4.12
CA TYR A 136 -1.99 -7.79 -2.90
C TYR A 136 -3.48 -8.15 -2.91
N LEU A 137 -3.91 -8.95 -3.86
CA LEU A 137 -5.28 -9.47 -3.92
C LEU A 137 -5.46 -10.58 -2.88
N THR A 138 -6.63 -10.64 -2.26
CA THR A 138 -7.04 -11.80 -1.48
C THR A 138 -7.33 -12.99 -2.40
N GLU A 139 -7.54 -14.18 -1.84
CA GLU A 139 -7.93 -15.36 -2.62
C GLU A 139 -9.28 -15.14 -3.30
N GLU A 140 -10.24 -14.54 -2.59
CA GLU A 140 -11.57 -14.21 -3.08
C GLU A 140 -11.50 -13.15 -4.19
N GLU A 141 -10.71 -12.10 -4.02
CA GLU A 141 -10.48 -11.09 -5.05
C GLU A 141 -9.85 -11.70 -6.30
N SER A 142 -8.86 -12.57 -6.13
CA SER A 142 -8.18 -13.24 -7.24
C SER A 142 -9.12 -14.13 -8.05
N ALA A 143 -10.13 -14.72 -7.41
CA ALA A 143 -11.11 -15.58 -8.06
C ALA A 143 -12.08 -14.82 -8.99
N VAL A 144 -12.26 -13.51 -8.80
CA VAL A 144 -13.15 -12.71 -9.66
C VAL A 144 -12.42 -12.00 -10.79
N ILE A 145 -11.08 -11.96 -10.78
CA ILE A 145 -10.30 -11.34 -11.85
C ILE A 145 -10.61 -11.98 -13.20
N GLY A 146 -10.86 -11.15 -14.20
CA GLY A 146 -11.12 -11.59 -15.57
C GLY A 146 -12.38 -11.02 -16.18
N LYS A 147 -12.74 -11.58 -17.33
CA LYS A 147 -13.89 -11.12 -18.11
C LYS A 147 -15.09 -12.02 -17.86
N TRP A 148 -16.15 -11.40 -17.44
CA TRP A 148 -17.43 -12.04 -17.17
C TRP A 148 -18.47 -11.54 -18.17
N ALA A 149 -19.36 -12.41 -18.59
CA ALA A 149 -20.46 -12.09 -19.50
C ALA A 149 -21.77 -12.68 -18.97
N ALA A 150 -22.86 -12.01 -19.23
CA ALA A 150 -24.18 -12.50 -18.87
C ALA A 150 -24.49 -13.80 -19.63
N GLU A 151 -24.97 -14.82 -18.93
CA GLU A 151 -25.54 -16.06 -19.55
C GLU A 151 -27.04 -15.95 -19.70
N SER A 152 -27.70 -15.17 -18.85
CA SER A 152 -29.12 -14.87 -18.90
C SER A 152 -29.42 -13.51 -18.30
N VAL A 153 -30.57 -12.95 -18.61
CA VAL A 153 -31.15 -11.76 -17.96
C VAL A 153 -32.53 -12.12 -17.43
N GLU A 154 -32.90 -11.52 -16.29
CA GLU A 154 -34.22 -11.69 -15.70
C GLU A 154 -34.83 -10.30 -15.46
N GLU A 155 -36.01 -10.08 -15.95
CA GLU A 155 -36.79 -8.89 -15.65
C GLU A 155 -37.47 -9.04 -14.29
N LEU A 156 -37.49 -7.96 -13.50
CA LEU A 156 -38.01 -7.97 -12.11
C LEU A 156 -39.47 -8.51 -12.01
N LEU A 157 -40.25 -8.39 -13.06
CA LEU A 157 -41.65 -8.87 -13.17
C LEU A 157 -41.85 -9.82 -14.38
N GLY A 158 -40.75 -10.43 -14.86
CA GLY A 158 -40.78 -11.32 -16.04
C GLY A 158 -41.02 -12.78 -15.68
N ASP A 159 -41.11 -13.62 -16.73
CA ASP A 159 -41.38 -15.06 -16.63
C ASP A 159 -40.14 -15.93 -16.28
N GLY A 160 -39.09 -15.30 -15.74
CA GLY A 160 -37.83 -15.97 -15.35
C GLY A 160 -36.66 -15.68 -16.29
N PRO A 161 -35.51 -16.40 -16.10
CA PRO A 161 -34.29 -16.13 -16.86
C PRO A 161 -34.49 -16.31 -18.38
N GLN A 162 -34.09 -15.30 -19.16
CA GLN A 162 -34.12 -15.28 -20.60
C GLN A 162 -32.70 -15.28 -21.17
N THR A 163 -32.47 -16.01 -22.25
CA THR A 163 -31.20 -16.08 -22.97
C THR A 163 -31.15 -15.15 -24.19
N SER A 164 -32.15 -14.29 -24.34
CA SER A 164 -32.25 -13.26 -25.37
C SER A 164 -32.70 -11.93 -24.76
N MET A 165 -32.25 -10.83 -25.32
CA MET A 165 -32.63 -9.48 -24.92
C MET A 165 -32.78 -8.60 -26.14
N GLU A 166 -33.83 -7.75 -26.18
CA GLU A 166 -34.05 -6.82 -27.27
C GLU A 166 -32.87 -5.86 -27.46
N GLY A 167 -32.40 -5.73 -28.70
CA GLY A 167 -31.28 -4.88 -29.07
C GLY A 167 -29.91 -5.50 -28.80
N VAL A 168 -29.86 -6.82 -28.56
CA VAL A 168 -28.60 -7.57 -28.37
C VAL A 168 -28.66 -8.86 -29.18
N ASP A 169 -27.71 -9.06 -30.11
CA ASP A 169 -27.66 -10.26 -30.95
C ASP A 169 -27.23 -11.52 -30.18
N ASN A 170 -26.40 -11.30 -29.12
CA ASN A 170 -25.90 -12.34 -28.24
C ASN A 170 -26.08 -11.90 -26.78
N ILE A 171 -26.70 -12.77 -25.95
CA ILE A 171 -26.95 -12.46 -24.54
C ILE A 171 -25.67 -12.11 -23.78
N ASN A 172 -24.51 -12.67 -24.15
CA ASN A 172 -23.23 -12.34 -23.57
C ASN A 172 -22.82 -10.86 -23.77
N ASP A 173 -23.47 -10.16 -24.74
CA ASP A 173 -23.25 -8.74 -24.98
C ASP A 173 -24.23 -7.86 -24.19
N ALA A 174 -25.22 -8.44 -23.51
CA ALA A 174 -26.16 -7.71 -22.67
C ALA A 174 -25.43 -7.00 -21.51
N LEU A 175 -24.53 -7.73 -20.84
CA LEU A 175 -23.68 -7.20 -19.81
C LEU A 175 -22.33 -7.93 -19.81
N ARG A 176 -21.26 -7.18 -19.86
CA ARG A 176 -19.90 -7.67 -19.63
C ARG A 176 -19.22 -6.87 -18.53
N LEU A 177 -18.45 -7.58 -17.70
CA LEU A 177 -17.65 -7.02 -16.64
C LEU A 177 -16.21 -7.46 -16.85
N ASP A 178 -15.26 -6.53 -16.80
CA ASP A 178 -13.83 -6.83 -16.86
C ASP A 178 -13.18 -6.40 -15.54
N PHE A 179 -13.04 -7.36 -14.62
CA PHE A 179 -12.42 -7.15 -13.31
C PHE A 179 -10.90 -7.20 -13.44
N LYS A 180 -10.26 -6.12 -13.04
CA LYS A 180 -8.81 -5.93 -13.11
C LYS A 180 -8.17 -6.02 -11.72
N SER A 181 -6.89 -6.38 -11.70
CA SER A 181 -6.11 -6.52 -10.46
C SER A 181 -5.89 -5.19 -9.71
N ASP A 182 -6.07 -4.06 -10.37
CA ASP A 182 -6.04 -2.72 -9.76
C ASP A 182 -7.34 -2.34 -9.03
N ARG A 183 -8.24 -3.32 -8.82
CA ARG A 183 -9.56 -3.18 -8.20
C ARG A 183 -10.50 -2.23 -8.96
N ASN A 184 -10.32 -2.16 -10.27
CA ASN A 184 -11.25 -1.50 -11.16
C ASN A 184 -12.01 -2.53 -12.02
N VAL A 185 -13.31 -2.31 -12.24
CA VAL A 185 -14.14 -3.08 -13.15
C VAL A 185 -14.64 -2.20 -14.28
N THR A 186 -14.37 -2.60 -15.51
CA THR A 186 -14.97 -1.97 -16.68
C THR A 186 -16.31 -2.62 -16.96
N VAL A 187 -17.37 -1.82 -17.03
CA VAL A 187 -18.75 -2.24 -17.29
C VAL A 187 -19.12 -1.94 -18.73
N ILE A 188 -19.55 -2.96 -19.46
CA ILE A 188 -20.02 -2.84 -20.84
C ILE A 188 -21.45 -3.33 -20.87
N TYR A 189 -22.40 -2.50 -21.32
CA TYR A 189 -23.83 -2.80 -21.42
C TYR A 189 -24.29 -2.64 -22.86
N LYS A 190 -24.94 -3.67 -23.40
CA LYS A 190 -25.40 -3.74 -24.81
C LYS A 190 -24.28 -3.40 -25.82
N GLY A 191 -23.04 -3.84 -25.50
CA GLY A 191 -21.88 -3.60 -26.35
C GLY A 191 -21.23 -2.22 -26.20
N GLU A 192 -21.80 -1.31 -25.40
CA GLU A 192 -21.26 0.01 -25.12
C GLU A 192 -20.59 0.06 -23.73
N GLU A 193 -19.41 0.64 -23.64
CA GLU A 193 -18.73 0.87 -22.36
C GLU A 193 -19.46 1.96 -21.57
N ILE A 194 -19.96 1.57 -20.39
CA ILE A 194 -20.64 2.49 -19.45
C ILE A 194 -19.63 3.26 -18.60
N GLY A 195 -18.53 2.63 -18.26
CA GLY A 195 -17.47 3.23 -17.47
C GLY A 195 -16.65 2.21 -16.69
N THR A 196 -15.71 2.74 -15.91
CA THR A 196 -14.85 1.97 -15.00
C THR A 196 -15.15 2.39 -13.58
N PHE A 197 -15.34 1.42 -12.69
CA PHE A 197 -15.77 1.62 -11.31
C PHE A 197 -14.88 0.80 -10.36
N PRO A 198 -14.67 1.25 -9.12
CA PRO A 198 -14.00 0.44 -8.11
C PRO A 198 -14.85 -0.77 -7.72
N TRP A 199 -14.18 -1.86 -7.35
CA TRP A 199 -14.84 -3.06 -6.84
C TRP A 199 -14.12 -3.61 -5.60
N SER A 200 -14.84 -4.30 -4.74
CA SER A 200 -14.32 -5.05 -3.60
C SER A 200 -15.14 -6.31 -3.36
N VAL A 201 -14.55 -7.28 -2.70
CA VAL A 201 -15.24 -8.49 -2.19
C VAL A 201 -15.40 -8.33 -0.68
N ALA A 202 -16.61 -8.58 -0.17
CA ALA A 202 -16.96 -8.49 1.25
C ALA A 202 -16.94 -9.87 1.92
#